data_cee3d1abfdff2dc0bfa8136ca75a4773
#
_entry.id   cee3d1abfdff2dc0bfa8136ca75a4773
#
_cell.length_a   1.000
_cell.length_b   1.000
_cell.length_c   1.000
_cell.angle_alpha   90.00
_cell.angle_beta   90.00
_cell.angle_gamma   90.00
#
_symmetry.space_group_name_H-M   'P 1'
#
loop_
_entity.id
_entity.type
_entity.pdbx_description
1 polymer ?
#
loop_
_entity_poly.entity_id
_entity_poly.type
_entity_poly.pdbx_seq_one_letter_code
_entity_poly.pdbx_strand_id
1 'polypeptide(L)'
;MKPSRRHLLTVAGAATLALPWWGNSAFAQGTPLKFGVGMFQPDREKNDATYRPLAQHLAQRLGRPVALRTVDSWEGLAKSLANGETDIALMGPWGYVLANHFSEAQAVSTILYQGKPEYFAMIVTHPESGLSSLEDLLGPKGKGRTFAFGDKGSTSGYLIPLHFFMQRGIDPEKHFARVLYTKHQAIEMQVAAGQIDAGADYNRNRSAMIEQGLIKAERSKIIWQSAPLPNDAVAVSAALFKQKSFVKRLQEALAEVGPLLKSQPQLLPTHYTGFVNTDNGFYKPIRDAGLSTGKLSPRPL
;
A
#
# COMPACT_ATOMS: atom_id res chain seq x y z
N MET A 1 24.81 93.80 -8.04
CA MET A 1 23.38 93.76 -7.75
C MET A 1 22.97 92.23 -7.74
N LYS A 2 22.49 91.73 -6.63
CA LYS A 2 22.12 90.33 -6.41
C LYS A 2 20.66 90.08 -6.90
N PRO A 3 20.37 88.95 -7.51
CA PRO A 3 18.98 88.48 -7.61
C PRO A 3 18.68 87.39 -6.58
N SER A 4 17.47 87.42 -6.15
CA SER A 4 16.77 86.69 -5.10
C SER A 4 16.56 85.20 -5.38
N ARG A 5 16.64 84.42 -4.30
CA ARG A 5 16.30 82.98 -4.25
C ARG A 5 14.75 82.84 -4.18
N ARG A 6 14.21 82.07 -5.06
CA ARG A 6 12.84 81.51 -4.92
C ARG A 6 12.97 80.03 -4.56
N HIS A 7 12.42 79.64 -3.41
CA HIS A 7 12.29 78.26 -2.95
C HIS A 7 11.17 77.54 -3.71
N LEU A 8 11.50 76.45 -4.36
CA LEU A 8 10.52 75.44 -4.86
C LEU A 8 10.39 74.34 -3.84
N LEU A 9 9.22 74.21 -3.24
CA LEU A 9 8.81 73.10 -2.38
C LEU A 9 8.39 71.96 -3.27
N THR A 10 9.18 70.90 -3.32
CA THR A 10 8.81 69.62 -3.93
C THR A 10 8.08 68.78 -2.91
N VAL A 11 6.79 68.51 -3.14
CA VAL A 11 5.97 67.56 -2.37
C VAL A 11 6.32 66.17 -2.87
N ALA A 12 7.01 65.38 -2.04
CA ALA A 12 7.26 63.98 -2.31
C ALA A 12 6.01 63.14 -1.89
N GLY A 13 5.24 62.69 -2.86
CA GLY A 13 4.16 61.75 -2.65
C GLY A 13 4.75 60.36 -2.36
N ALA A 14 4.55 59.87 -1.13
CA ALA A 14 4.86 58.48 -0.80
C ALA A 14 3.80 57.53 -1.39
N ALA A 15 4.11 56.87 -2.51
CA ALA A 15 3.33 55.76 -3.01
C ALA A 15 3.62 54.52 -2.16
N THR A 16 2.73 54.17 -1.27
CA THR A 16 2.73 52.86 -0.56
C THR A 16 2.37 51.77 -1.53
N LEU A 17 3.39 51.06 -2.03
CA LEU A 17 3.20 49.79 -2.74
C LEU A 17 2.71 48.75 -1.73
N ALA A 18 1.41 48.43 -1.77
CA ALA A 18 0.84 47.27 -1.09
C ALA A 18 1.36 46.03 -1.82
N LEU A 19 2.37 45.36 -1.26
CA LEU A 19 2.80 44.05 -1.67
C LEU A 19 1.64 43.04 -1.37
N PRO A 20 1.24 42.17 -2.31
CA PRO A 20 0.28 41.14 -2.00
C PRO A 20 0.90 40.22 -0.95
N TRP A 21 0.23 40.11 0.17
CA TRP A 21 0.56 39.16 1.23
C TRP A 21 0.29 37.74 0.71
N TRP A 22 1.28 37.16 0.07
CA TRP A 22 1.27 35.73 -0.22
C TRP A 22 1.39 35.05 1.13
N GLY A 23 0.25 34.56 1.62
CA GLY A 23 0.20 33.78 2.84
C GLY A 23 1.05 32.52 2.67
N ASN A 24 2.30 32.58 3.14
CA ASN A 24 3.06 31.39 3.48
C ASN A 24 2.26 30.69 4.56
N SER A 25 1.58 29.60 4.19
CA SER A 25 1.11 28.63 5.16
C SER A 25 2.34 28.14 5.91
N ALA A 26 2.61 28.75 7.07
CA ALA A 26 3.67 28.33 7.96
C ALA A 26 3.33 26.92 8.45
N PHE A 27 3.81 25.89 7.74
CA PHE A 27 3.87 24.56 8.32
C PHE A 27 4.70 24.69 9.60
N ALA A 28 4.09 24.31 10.72
CA ALA A 28 4.77 24.32 12.00
C ALA A 28 6.15 23.65 11.84
N GLN A 29 7.21 24.30 12.30
CA GLN A 29 8.61 23.84 12.20
C GLN A 29 8.78 22.57 13.04
N GLY A 30 8.46 21.40 12.49
CA GLY A 30 8.65 20.09 13.10
C GLY A 30 9.42 19.17 12.16
N THR A 31 10.17 18.22 12.71
CA THR A 31 10.78 17.15 11.91
C THR A 31 9.70 16.48 11.05
N PRO A 32 9.89 16.33 9.73
CA PRO A 32 8.91 15.69 8.86
C PRO A 32 8.50 14.32 9.36
N LEU A 33 7.20 14.02 9.29
CA LEU A 33 6.70 12.65 9.47
C LEU A 33 7.10 11.81 8.26
N LYS A 34 7.67 10.65 8.49
CA LYS A 34 8.11 9.74 7.45
C LYS A 34 6.95 8.79 7.10
N PHE A 35 6.34 8.99 5.93
CA PHE A 35 5.23 8.18 5.44
C PHE A 35 5.75 7.16 4.44
N GLY A 36 5.87 5.91 4.88
CA GLY A 36 6.26 4.78 4.06
C GLY A 36 5.06 4.20 3.30
N VAL A 37 5.24 3.94 2.03
CA VAL A 37 4.24 3.26 1.19
C VAL A 37 4.89 2.09 0.47
N GLY A 38 4.23 0.92 0.49
CA GLY A 38 4.69 -0.24 -0.27
C GLY A 38 4.59 -0.02 -1.78
N MET A 39 5.22 -0.90 -2.54
CA MET A 39 5.22 -0.83 -4.00
C MET A 39 3.90 -1.39 -4.58
N PHE A 40 2.90 -0.54 -4.69
CA PHE A 40 1.60 -0.87 -5.29
C PHE A 40 1.55 -0.61 -6.81
N GLN A 41 2.50 0.17 -7.34
CA GLN A 41 2.62 0.49 -8.76
C GLN A 41 3.84 -0.22 -9.37
N PRO A 42 3.93 -0.35 -10.71
CA PRO A 42 5.03 -1.06 -11.36
C PRO A 42 6.42 -0.51 -11.04
N ASP A 43 6.53 0.79 -10.88
CA ASP A 43 7.77 1.49 -10.61
C ASP A 43 7.61 2.54 -9.50
N ARG A 44 8.75 3.01 -8.97
CA ARG A 44 8.82 3.97 -7.85
C ARG A 44 8.23 5.33 -8.22
N GLU A 45 8.51 5.85 -9.39
CA GLU A 45 8.07 7.18 -9.81
C GLU A 45 6.54 7.23 -9.87
N LYS A 46 5.93 6.22 -10.49
CA LYS A 46 4.48 6.08 -10.60
C LYS A 46 3.84 5.86 -9.23
N ASN A 47 4.50 5.09 -8.35
CA ASN A 47 4.02 4.88 -6.98
C ASN A 47 4.05 6.19 -6.17
N ASP A 48 5.16 6.94 -6.24
CA ASP A 48 5.28 8.24 -5.57
C ASP A 48 4.26 9.26 -6.10
N ALA A 49 4.06 9.32 -7.42
CA ALA A 49 3.06 10.19 -8.03
C ALA A 49 1.64 9.87 -7.54
N THR A 50 1.33 8.58 -7.42
CA THR A 50 0.01 8.08 -6.96
C THR A 50 -0.28 8.45 -5.51
N TYR A 51 0.70 8.37 -4.61
CA TYR A 51 0.47 8.57 -3.17
C TYR A 51 0.90 9.95 -2.64
N ARG A 52 1.53 10.79 -3.49
CA ARG A 52 1.90 12.16 -3.13
C ARG A 52 0.70 13.02 -2.73
N PRO A 53 -0.47 12.98 -3.41
CA PRO A 53 -1.64 13.76 -2.99
C PRO A 53 -2.12 13.38 -1.59
N LEU A 54 -2.13 12.09 -1.25
CA LEU A 54 -2.47 11.64 0.10
C LEU A 54 -1.47 12.15 1.14
N ALA A 55 -0.16 12.08 0.85
CA ALA A 55 0.87 12.61 1.76
C ALA A 55 0.71 14.13 1.99
N GLN A 56 0.38 14.89 0.96
CA GLN A 56 0.10 16.33 1.05
C GLN A 56 -1.15 16.62 1.87
N HIS A 57 -2.23 15.87 1.68
CA HIS A 57 -3.44 15.96 2.48
C HIS A 57 -3.13 15.71 3.97
N LEU A 58 -2.40 14.62 4.28
CA LEU A 58 -1.99 14.33 5.65
C LEU A 58 -1.12 15.45 6.24
N ALA A 59 -0.20 16.04 5.47
CA ALA A 59 0.62 17.15 5.93
C ALA A 59 -0.24 18.36 6.32
N GLN A 60 -1.22 18.72 5.51
CA GLN A 60 -2.15 19.83 5.79
C GLN A 60 -2.99 19.56 7.04
N ARG A 61 -3.58 18.36 7.16
CA ARG A 61 -4.46 18.01 8.28
C ARG A 61 -3.73 17.83 9.61
N LEU A 62 -2.50 17.33 9.56
CA LEU A 62 -1.68 17.12 10.76
C LEU A 62 -0.89 18.38 11.16
N GLY A 63 -0.86 19.43 10.31
CA GLY A 63 -0.10 20.66 10.56
C GLY A 63 1.41 20.42 10.63
N ARG A 64 1.93 19.39 9.94
CA ARG A 64 3.32 18.96 9.99
C ARG A 64 3.75 18.40 8.62
N PRO A 65 4.98 18.68 8.13
CA PRO A 65 5.45 18.11 6.89
C PRO A 65 5.39 16.58 6.91
N VAL A 66 4.98 15.98 5.78
CA VAL A 66 4.95 14.53 5.57
C VAL A 66 5.86 14.19 4.40
N ALA A 67 6.93 13.46 4.67
CA ALA A 67 7.87 12.98 3.67
C ALA A 67 7.45 11.59 3.19
N LEU A 68 6.97 11.53 1.95
CA LEU A 68 6.61 10.27 1.29
C LEU A 68 7.87 9.48 0.93
N ARG A 69 7.85 8.18 1.19
CA ARG A 69 8.90 7.24 0.80
C ARG A 69 8.28 5.94 0.29
N THR A 70 8.49 5.62 -0.97
CA THR A 70 8.19 4.28 -1.50
C THR A 70 9.27 3.30 -1.06
N VAL A 71 8.86 2.12 -0.57
CA VAL A 71 9.76 1.03 -0.17
C VAL A 71 9.53 -0.18 -1.07
N ASP A 72 10.61 -0.74 -1.62
CA ASP A 72 10.58 -1.71 -2.72
C ASP A 72 10.06 -3.11 -2.33
N SER A 73 10.10 -3.45 -1.03
CA SER A 73 9.59 -4.73 -0.53
C SER A 73 8.73 -4.56 0.71
N TRP A 74 7.78 -5.46 0.90
CA TRP A 74 6.90 -5.45 2.06
C TRP A 74 7.64 -5.71 3.37
N GLU A 75 8.63 -6.62 3.37
CA GLU A 75 9.52 -6.84 4.53
C GLU A 75 10.36 -5.59 4.83
N GLY A 76 10.88 -4.94 3.78
CA GLY A 76 11.64 -3.69 3.92
C GLY A 76 10.82 -2.61 4.59
N LEU A 77 9.54 -2.46 4.22
CA LEU A 77 8.63 -1.49 4.83
C LEU A 77 8.35 -1.85 6.31
N ALA A 78 8.13 -3.13 6.62
CA ALA A 78 7.98 -3.58 8.01
C ALA A 78 9.22 -3.28 8.86
N LYS A 79 10.41 -3.56 8.33
CA LYS A 79 11.70 -3.25 8.99
C LYS A 79 11.90 -1.75 9.16
N SER A 80 11.56 -0.94 8.16
CA SER A 80 11.72 0.53 8.24
C SER A 80 10.83 1.15 9.32
N LEU A 81 9.64 0.60 9.54
CA LEU A 81 8.75 0.99 10.63
C LEU A 81 9.34 0.57 12.01
N ALA A 82 9.96 -0.62 12.07
CA ALA A 82 10.63 -1.12 13.26
C ALA A 82 11.86 -0.28 13.65
N ASN A 83 12.65 0.13 12.66
CA ASN A 83 13.90 0.89 12.86
C ASN A 83 13.67 2.41 13.01
N GLY A 84 12.42 2.87 12.97
CA GLY A 84 12.10 4.31 13.05
C GLY A 84 12.48 5.09 11.78
N GLU A 85 12.76 4.43 10.66
CA GLU A 85 12.93 5.06 9.34
C GLU A 85 11.59 5.44 8.70
N THR A 86 10.49 4.91 9.22
CA THR A 86 9.11 5.19 8.88
C THR A 86 8.31 5.42 10.15
N ASP A 87 7.46 6.44 10.16
CA ASP A 87 6.57 6.78 11.29
C ASP A 87 5.15 6.27 11.06
N ILE A 88 4.66 6.41 9.82
CA ILE A 88 3.35 5.97 9.35
C ILE A 88 3.58 5.12 8.11
N ALA A 89 2.91 3.98 7.97
CA ALA A 89 3.04 3.12 6.80
C ALA A 89 1.67 2.74 6.23
N LEU A 90 1.53 2.81 4.89
CA LEU A 90 0.45 2.15 4.14
C LEU A 90 1.01 0.86 3.56
N MET A 91 0.54 -0.29 4.05
CA MET A 91 1.16 -1.58 3.79
C MET A 91 0.17 -2.73 3.76
N GLY A 92 0.52 -3.77 3.01
CA GLY A 92 -0.28 -4.99 2.97
C GLY A 92 -0.39 -5.68 4.34
N PRO A 93 -1.46 -6.45 4.58
CA PRO A 93 -1.77 -7.03 5.88
C PRO A 93 -0.66 -7.89 6.48
N TRP A 94 0.03 -8.70 5.68
CA TRP A 94 1.14 -9.53 6.16
C TRP A 94 2.35 -8.68 6.55
N GLY A 95 2.71 -7.69 5.74
CA GLY A 95 3.74 -6.70 6.09
C GLY A 95 3.43 -6.02 7.41
N TYR A 96 2.16 -5.64 7.63
CA TYR A 96 1.70 -5.07 8.90
C TYR A 96 1.86 -6.07 10.06
N VAL A 97 1.43 -7.32 9.90
CA VAL A 97 1.58 -8.35 10.96
C VAL A 97 3.05 -8.55 11.34
N LEU A 98 3.95 -8.55 10.36
CA LEU A 98 5.39 -8.58 10.60
C LEU A 98 5.87 -7.34 11.39
N ALA A 99 5.46 -6.13 10.97
CA ALA A 99 5.81 -4.90 11.67
C ALA A 99 5.27 -4.90 13.12
N ASN A 100 4.01 -5.31 13.32
CA ASN A 100 3.44 -5.45 14.66
C ASN A 100 4.21 -6.47 15.49
N HIS A 101 4.61 -7.61 14.90
CA HIS A 101 5.34 -8.66 15.62
C HIS A 101 6.72 -8.19 16.06
N PHE A 102 7.48 -7.52 15.19
CA PHE A 102 8.88 -7.15 15.48
C PHE A 102 9.03 -5.83 16.24
N SER A 103 8.08 -4.90 16.11
CA SER A 103 8.22 -3.53 16.64
C SER A 103 7.01 -2.99 17.36
N GLU A 104 6.00 -3.82 17.62
CA GLU A 104 4.73 -3.39 18.26
C GLU A 104 4.02 -2.26 17.49
N ALA A 105 4.29 -2.11 16.20
CA ALA A 105 3.55 -1.20 15.35
C ALA A 105 2.04 -1.47 15.43
N GLN A 106 1.21 -0.42 15.34
CA GLN A 106 -0.23 -0.53 15.55
C GLN A 106 -0.99 -0.08 14.31
N ALA A 107 -1.96 -0.88 13.85
CA ALA A 107 -2.91 -0.45 12.84
C ALA A 107 -3.86 0.59 13.44
N VAL A 108 -4.11 1.66 12.71
CA VAL A 108 -5.03 2.73 13.11
C VAL A 108 -6.18 2.90 12.13
N SER A 109 -5.99 2.53 10.88
CA SER A 109 -7.03 2.54 9.84
C SER A 109 -6.73 1.46 8.79
N THR A 110 -7.76 1.07 8.03
CA THR A 110 -7.64 0.23 6.84
C THR A 110 -8.25 0.96 5.65
N ILE A 111 -7.70 0.71 4.45
CA ILE A 111 -8.21 1.32 3.23
C ILE A 111 -9.47 0.61 2.73
N LEU A 112 -10.38 1.35 2.12
CA LEU A 112 -11.59 0.82 1.50
C LEU A 112 -11.41 0.68 -0.02
N TYR A 113 -11.77 -0.45 -0.56
CA TYR A 113 -11.86 -0.69 -2.00
C TYR A 113 -13.32 -1.00 -2.36
N GLN A 114 -13.92 -0.17 -3.22
CA GLN A 114 -15.36 -0.25 -3.55
C GLN A 114 -16.25 -0.32 -2.29
N GLY A 115 -15.92 0.50 -1.29
CA GLY A 115 -16.67 0.60 -0.03
C GLY A 115 -16.39 -0.51 0.98
N LYS A 116 -15.51 -1.48 0.69
CA LYS A 116 -15.23 -2.64 1.56
C LYS A 116 -13.79 -2.60 2.11
N PRO A 117 -13.60 -2.95 3.38
CA PRO A 117 -12.27 -3.08 3.98
C PRO A 117 -11.63 -4.45 3.68
N GLU A 118 -11.97 -5.07 2.57
CA GLU A 118 -11.63 -6.45 2.22
C GLU A 118 -11.15 -6.57 0.78
N TYR A 119 -10.37 -7.61 0.50
CA TYR A 119 -9.97 -8.04 -0.83
C TYR A 119 -9.75 -9.55 -0.86
N PHE A 120 -9.37 -10.13 -2.02
CA PHE A 120 -9.23 -11.56 -2.20
C PHE A 120 -7.88 -11.92 -2.82
N ALA A 121 -7.20 -12.92 -2.25
CA ALA A 121 -6.11 -13.60 -2.92
C ALA A 121 -6.67 -14.54 -3.99
N MET A 122 -5.93 -14.74 -5.06
CA MET A 122 -6.30 -15.61 -6.16
C MET A 122 -5.12 -16.44 -6.63
N ILE A 123 -5.42 -17.58 -7.25
CA ILE A 123 -4.48 -18.31 -8.10
C ILE A 123 -5.03 -18.25 -9.52
N VAL A 124 -4.18 -17.81 -10.43
CA VAL A 124 -4.50 -17.68 -11.85
C VAL A 124 -3.64 -18.62 -12.68
N THR A 125 -4.18 -19.07 -13.81
CA THR A 125 -3.48 -19.94 -14.77
C THR A 125 -3.63 -19.44 -16.19
N HIS A 126 -2.69 -19.82 -17.05
CA HIS A 126 -2.87 -19.65 -18.49
C HIS A 126 -3.90 -20.68 -19.00
N PRO A 127 -4.85 -20.31 -19.87
CA PRO A 127 -5.89 -21.23 -20.36
C PRO A 127 -5.34 -22.48 -21.03
N GLU A 128 -4.21 -22.36 -21.73
CA GLU A 128 -3.56 -23.45 -22.47
C GLU A 128 -2.56 -24.24 -21.60
N SER A 129 -2.45 -23.92 -20.29
CA SER A 129 -1.55 -24.65 -19.37
C SER A 129 -1.99 -26.09 -19.08
N GLY A 130 -3.23 -26.46 -19.41
CA GLY A 130 -3.83 -27.73 -19.01
C GLY A 130 -4.29 -27.75 -17.55
N LEU A 131 -4.11 -26.64 -16.80
CA LEU A 131 -4.61 -26.46 -15.42
C LEU A 131 -5.95 -25.73 -15.48
N SER A 132 -7.03 -26.48 -15.53
CA SER A 132 -8.37 -25.91 -15.67
C SER A 132 -9.10 -25.71 -14.33
N SER A 133 -8.61 -26.32 -13.27
CA SER A 133 -9.19 -26.26 -11.93
C SER A 133 -8.11 -26.26 -10.85
N LEU A 134 -8.54 -26.04 -9.62
CA LEU A 134 -7.68 -26.16 -8.45
C LEU A 134 -7.19 -27.59 -8.25
N GLU A 135 -8.02 -28.59 -8.52
CA GLU A 135 -7.69 -30.01 -8.43
C GLU A 135 -6.58 -30.37 -9.43
N ASP A 136 -6.60 -29.79 -10.64
CA ASP A 136 -5.51 -29.96 -11.60
C ASP A 136 -4.18 -29.42 -11.05
N LEU A 137 -4.21 -28.25 -10.41
CA LEU A 137 -3.01 -27.61 -9.82
C LEU A 137 -2.46 -28.42 -8.65
N LEU A 138 -3.33 -28.94 -7.78
CA LEU A 138 -2.93 -29.69 -6.57
C LEU A 138 -2.57 -31.14 -6.87
N GLY A 139 -3.07 -31.69 -7.99
CA GLY A 139 -2.88 -33.07 -8.42
C GLY A 139 -1.60 -33.30 -9.24
N PRO A 140 -1.51 -34.49 -9.86
CA PRO A 140 -0.36 -34.88 -10.68
C PRO A 140 -0.05 -33.92 -11.82
N LYS A 141 -1.06 -33.25 -12.40
CA LYS A 141 -0.87 -32.26 -13.49
C LYS A 141 -0.05 -31.04 -13.03
N GLY A 142 -0.18 -30.63 -11.75
CA GLY A 142 0.57 -29.52 -11.19
C GLY A 142 2.07 -29.81 -10.99
N LYS A 143 2.45 -31.08 -10.77
CA LYS A 143 3.83 -31.45 -10.45
C LYS A 143 4.86 -31.09 -11.51
N GLY A 144 4.48 -31.02 -12.77
CA GLY A 144 5.37 -30.64 -13.86
C GLY A 144 5.35 -29.15 -14.21
N ARG A 145 4.69 -28.31 -13.40
CA ARG A 145 4.37 -26.91 -13.72
C ARG A 145 5.25 -25.90 -13.00
N THR A 146 5.30 -24.71 -13.56
CA THR A 146 5.90 -23.54 -12.93
C THR A 146 4.84 -22.78 -12.15
N PHE A 147 5.11 -22.50 -10.88
CA PHE A 147 4.25 -21.66 -10.03
C PHE A 147 5.00 -20.39 -9.60
N ALA A 148 4.34 -19.23 -9.68
CA ALA A 148 4.93 -17.99 -9.20
C ALA A 148 4.20 -17.47 -7.95
N PHE A 149 4.96 -17.26 -6.89
CA PHE A 149 4.54 -16.48 -5.73
C PHE A 149 4.90 -15.00 -5.92
N GLY A 150 4.20 -14.14 -5.18
CA GLY A 150 4.58 -12.75 -4.97
C GLY A 150 5.79 -12.61 -4.04
N ASP A 151 6.11 -11.36 -3.69
CA ASP A 151 7.11 -11.04 -2.65
C ASP A 151 6.79 -11.77 -1.34
N LYS A 152 7.83 -12.24 -0.61
CA LYS A 152 7.67 -13.02 0.64
C LYS A 152 6.96 -12.25 1.76
N GLY A 153 6.93 -10.93 1.70
CA GLY A 153 6.14 -10.08 2.58
C GLY A 153 4.70 -9.83 2.08
N SER A 154 4.32 -10.38 0.90
CA SER A 154 2.97 -10.23 0.36
C SER A 154 1.97 -11.17 1.06
N THR A 155 0.80 -10.64 1.38
CA THR A 155 -0.31 -11.43 1.93
C THR A 155 -0.89 -12.37 0.87
N SER A 156 -1.43 -11.79 -0.20
CA SER A 156 -2.15 -12.53 -1.26
C SER A 156 -1.22 -13.22 -2.25
N GLY A 157 -0.03 -12.66 -2.47
CA GLY A 157 0.94 -13.26 -3.36
C GLY A 157 1.78 -14.36 -2.72
N TYR A 158 1.86 -14.42 -1.39
CA TYR A 158 2.71 -15.38 -0.73
C TYR A 158 2.05 -16.09 0.45
N LEU A 159 1.76 -15.38 1.55
CA LEU A 159 1.36 -16.03 2.80
C LEU A 159 0.09 -16.87 2.65
N ILE A 160 -0.97 -16.32 2.07
CA ILE A 160 -2.27 -16.97 1.97
C ILE A 160 -2.25 -18.16 1.00
N PRO A 161 -1.67 -18.06 -0.21
CA PRO A 161 -1.46 -19.21 -1.07
C PRO A 161 -0.58 -20.29 -0.43
N LEU A 162 0.51 -19.92 0.25
CA LEU A 162 1.37 -20.85 0.97
C LEU A 162 0.57 -21.60 2.06
N HIS A 163 -0.16 -20.85 2.90
CA HIS A 163 -1.03 -21.41 3.94
C HIS A 163 -2.04 -22.40 3.33
N PHE A 164 -2.66 -22.02 2.21
CA PHE A 164 -3.60 -22.86 1.48
C PHE A 164 -2.97 -24.18 1.02
N PHE A 165 -1.76 -24.18 0.45
CA PHE A 165 -1.04 -25.39 0.05
C PHE A 165 -0.66 -26.24 1.26
N MET A 166 -0.09 -25.62 2.30
CA MET A 166 0.37 -26.32 3.50
C MET A 166 -0.78 -27.01 4.26
N GLN A 167 -1.96 -26.40 4.34
CA GLN A 167 -3.14 -27.02 4.93
C GLN A 167 -3.58 -28.30 4.20
N ARG A 168 -3.14 -28.51 2.95
CA ARG A 168 -3.39 -29.70 2.13
C ARG A 168 -2.22 -30.66 2.09
N GLY A 169 -1.23 -30.43 2.94
CA GLY A 169 -0.01 -31.26 2.98
C GLY A 169 0.90 -31.08 1.76
N ILE A 170 0.72 -29.99 1.00
CA ILE A 170 1.51 -29.71 -0.20
C ILE A 170 2.60 -28.71 0.16
N ASP A 171 3.85 -29.13 -0.01
CA ASP A 171 5.02 -28.24 -0.03
C ASP A 171 5.22 -27.74 -1.48
N PRO A 172 4.98 -26.46 -1.78
CA PRO A 172 5.07 -25.95 -3.15
C PRO A 172 6.44 -26.16 -3.79
N GLU A 173 7.52 -26.05 -3.01
CA GLU A 173 8.89 -26.22 -3.50
C GLU A 173 9.19 -27.67 -3.95
N LYS A 174 8.44 -28.65 -3.44
CA LYS A 174 8.54 -30.06 -3.83
C LYS A 174 7.49 -30.47 -4.83
N HIS A 175 6.37 -29.75 -4.85
CA HIS A 175 5.21 -30.09 -5.69
C HIS A 175 5.38 -29.61 -7.13
N PHE A 176 5.80 -28.34 -7.29
CA PHE A 176 6.01 -27.75 -8.61
C PHE A 176 7.42 -28.05 -9.14
N ALA A 177 7.55 -28.17 -10.46
CA ALA A 177 8.87 -28.33 -11.08
C ALA A 177 9.75 -27.08 -10.90
N ARG A 178 9.11 -25.90 -10.81
CA ARG A 178 9.80 -24.64 -10.60
C ARG A 178 8.92 -23.67 -9.81
N VAL A 179 9.45 -23.06 -8.76
CA VAL A 179 8.82 -21.99 -8.00
C VAL A 179 9.57 -20.69 -8.23
N LEU A 180 8.83 -19.62 -8.52
CA LEU A 180 9.35 -18.28 -8.74
C LEU A 180 8.80 -17.32 -7.70
N TYR A 181 9.53 -16.22 -7.45
CA TYR A 181 9.11 -15.13 -6.58
C TYR A 181 9.29 -13.81 -7.33
N THR A 182 8.18 -13.09 -7.56
CA THR A 182 8.22 -11.84 -8.32
C THR A 182 7.07 -10.90 -7.95
N LYS A 183 6.91 -9.77 -8.67
CA LYS A 183 5.84 -8.80 -8.43
C LYS A 183 4.52 -9.26 -9.06
N HIS A 184 3.39 -8.88 -8.47
CA HIS A 184 2.05 -9.23 -8.93
C HIS A 184 1.80 -8.94 -10.42
N GLN A 185 2.17 -7.74 -10.88
CA GLN A 185 2.02 -7.36 -12.30
C GLN A 185 2.83 -8.29 -13.23
N ALA A 186 4.05 -8.66 -12.80
CA ALA A 186 4.88 -9.58 -13.57
C ALA A 186 4.29 -10.99 -13.61
N ILE A 187 3.70 -11.45 -12.50
CA ILE A 187 2.99 -12.75 -12.46
C ILE A 187 1.86 -12.78 -13.49
N GLU A 188 0.96 -11.80 -13.43
CA GLU A 188 -0.18 -11.72 -14.35
C GLU A 188 0.24 -11.63 -15.81
N MET A 189 1.24 -10.79 -16.13
CA MET A 189 1.77 -10.66 -17.49
C MET A 189 2.38 -11.99 -17.98
N GLN A 190 3.18 -12.66 -17.16
CA GLN A 190 3.85 -13.92 -17.52
C GLN A 190 2.85 -15.07 -17.63
N VAL A 191 1.83 -15.14 -16.76
CA VAL A 191 0.73 -16.09 -16.89
C VAL A 191 -0.05 -15.82 -18.18
N ALA A 192 -0.46 -14.57 -18.42
CA ALA A 192 -1.20 -14.22 -19.64
C ALA A 192 -0.43 -14.49 -20.93
N ALA A 193 0.91 -14.42 -20.87
CA ALA A 193 1.80 -14.77 -21.99
C ALA A 193 2.12 -16.27 -22.11
N GLY A 194 1.67 -17.12 -21.17
CA GLY A 194 1.98 -18.54 -21.14
C GLY A 194 3.43 -18.88 -20.75
N GLN A 195 4.14 -17.93 -20.14
CA GLN A 195 5.54 -18.11 -19.67
C GLN A 195 5.60 -18.79 -18.30
N ILE A 196 4.54 -18.70 -17.52
CA ILE A 196 4.32 -19.37 -16.24
C ILE A 196 2.96 -20.07 -16.31
N ASP A 197 2.87 -21.31 -15.79
CA ASP A 197 1.65 -22.08 -15.83
C ASP A 197 0.59 -21.55 -14.85
N ALA A 198 0.99 -21.20 -13.64
CA ALA A 198 0.12 -20.66 -12.61
C ALA A 198 0.85 -19.66 -11.70
N GLY A 199 0.10 -18.78 -11.06
CA GLY A 199 0.67 -17.81 -10.12
C GLY A 199 -0.34 -17.24 -9.13
N ALA A 200 0.19 -16.72 -8.03
CA ALA A 200 -0.58 -16.09 -6.97
C ALA A 200 -0.74 -14.59 -7.22
N ASP A 201 -1.98 -14.11 -7.20
CA ASP A 201 -2.31 -12.70 -7.37
C ASP A 201 -3.47 -12.29 -6.45
N TYR A 202 -4.05 -11.12 -6.69
CA TYR A 202 -5.24 -10.62 -6.00
C TYR A 202 -6.17 -9.87 -6.94
N ASN A 203 -7.45 -9.88 -6.58
CA ASN A 203 -8.52 -9.38 -7.43
C ASN A 203 -8.31 -7.95 -7.92
N ARG A 204 -7.82 -7.04 -7.08
CA ARG A 204 -7.63 -5.63 -7.44
C ARG A 204 -6.53 -5.43 -8.50
N ASN A 205 -5.39 -6.16 -8.39
CA ASN A 205 -4.32 -6.09 -9.37
C ASN A 205 -4.79 -6.60 -10.73
N ARG A 206 -5.38 -7.79 -10.75
CA ARG A 206 -5.90 -8.38 -11.99
C ARG A 206 -6.93 -7.47 -12.65
N SER A 207 -7.91 -6.94 -11.90
CA SER A 207 -8.91 -6.01 -12.44
C SER A 207 -8.27 -4.75 -13.03
N ALA A 208 -7.35 -4.13 -12.30
CA ALA A 208 -6.65 -2.93 -12.79
C ALA A 208 -5.82 -3.20 -14.05
N MET A 209 -5.17 -4.35 -14.15
CA MET A 209 -4.40 -4.73 -15.36
C MET A 209 -5.29 -4.97 -16.57
N ILE A 210 -6.47 -5.56 -16.38
CA ILE A 210 -7.47 -5.74 -17.44
C ILE A 210 -8.01 -4.37 -17.88
N GLU A 211 -8.41 -3.50 -16.97
CA GLU A 211 -8.92 -2.16 -17.25
C GLU A 211 -7.89 -1.28 -17.98
N GLN A 212 -6.61 -1.46 -17.66
CA GLN A 212 -5.50 -0.76 -18.34
C GLN A 212 -5.10 -1.41 -19.68
N GLY A 213 -5.72 -2.52 -20.08
CA GLY A 213 -5.40 -3.24 -21.30
C GLY A 213 -4.04 -3.96 -21.28
N LEU A 214 -3.43 -4.11 -20.11
CA LEU A 214 -2.12 -4.78 -19.96
C LEU A 214 -2.23 -6.30 -20.12
N ILE A 215 -3.36 -6.88 -19.75
CA ILE A 215 -3.72 -8.28 -20.01
C ILE A 215 -5.17 -8.37 -20.49
N LYS A 216 -5.49 -9.46 -21.19
CA LYS A 216 -6.87 -9.80 -21.52
C LYS A 216 -7.41 -10.78 -20.50
N ALA A 217 -8.67 -10.63 -20.07
CA ALA A 217 -9.30 -11.42 -19.02
C ALA A 217 -9.27 -12.93 -19.33
N GLU A 218 -9.45 -13.29 -20.59
CA GLU A 218 -9.45 -14.67 -21.09
C GLU A 218 -8.06 -15.32 -21.09
N ARG A 219 -6.98 -14.54 -20.94
CA ARG A 219 -5.60 -15.05 -20.90
C ARG A 219 -5.11 -15.37 -19.48
N SER A 220 -5.88 -15.00 -18.46
CA SER A 220 -5.57 -15.23 -17.04
C SER A 220 -6.83 -15.79 -16.35
N LYS A 221 -6.94 -17.10 -16.26
CA LYS A 221 -8.08 -17.78 -15.67
C LYS A 221 -7.92 -17.93 -14.17
N ILE A 222 -8.90 -17.49 -13.40
CA ILE A 222 -8.94 -17.72 -11.94
C ILE A 222 -9.35 -19.16 -11.67
N ILE A 223 -8.54 -19.93 -10.95
CA ILE A 223 -8.85 -21.31 -10.54
C ILE A 223 -9.06 -21.43 -9.03
N TRP A 224 -8.69 -20.42 -8.25
CA TRP A 224 -8.93 -20.36 -6.82
C TRP A 224 -9.04 -18.92 -6.33
N GLN A 225 -9.86 -18.70 -5.33
CA GLN A 225 -10.02 -17.45 -4.61
C GLN A 225 -10.12 -17.72 -3.11
N SER A 226 -9.47 -16.90 -2.30
CA SER A 226 -9.54 -17.00 -0.84
C SER A 226 -10.90 -16.55 -0.28
N ALA A 227 -11.16 -16.85 1.00
CA ALA A 227 -12.09 -16.08 1.80
C ALA A 227 -11.67 -14.58 1.82
N PRO A 228 -12.58 -13.64 2.17
CA PRO A 228 -12.22 -12.23 2.32
C PRO A 228 -11.03 -12.04 3.24
N LEU A 229 -10.08 -11.22 2.83
CA LEU A 229 -8.89 -10.84 3.60
C LEU A 229 -9.01 -9.39 4.06
N PRO A 230 -8.54 -9.03 5.27
CA PRO A 230 -8.39 -7.64 5.67
C PRO A 230 -7.64 -6.83 4.62
N ASN A 231 -8.09 -5.61 4.33
CA ASN A 231 -7.41 -4.73 3.38
C ASN A 231 -6.16 -4.07 3.99
N ASP A 232 -5.42 -3.31 3.16
CA ASP A 232 -4.14 -2.73 3.53
C ASP A 232 -4.26 -1.82 4.76
N ALA A 233 -3.29 -1.93 5.67
CA ALA A 233 -3.24 -1.20 6.92
C ALA A 233 -2.59 0.18 6.74
N VAL A 234 -3.15 1.19 7.39
CA VAL A 234 -2.37 2.34 7.83
C VAL A 234 -1.89 2.04 9.25
N ALA A 235 -0.60 1.83 9.38
CA ALA A 235 0.06 1.50 10.65
C ALA A 235 0.96 2.64 11.11
N VAL A 236 1.12 2.77 12.42
CA VAL A 236 2.03 3.72 13.05
C VAL A 236 3.04 3.00 13.93
N SER A 237 4.22 3.59 14.12
CA SER A 237 5.21 3.06 15.05
C SER A 237 4.66 3.02 16.50
N ALA A 238 5.18 2.11 17.33
CA ALA A 238 4.79 2.00 18.74
C ALA A 238 4.95 3.33 19.50
N ALA A 239 6.00 4.09 19.20
CA ALA A 239 6.24 5.38 19.81
C ALA A 239 5.16 6.42 19.42
N LEU A 240 4.76 6.44 18.16
CA LEU A 240 3.75 7.37 17.67
C LEU A 240 2.35 6.97 18.17
N PHE A 241 2.08 5.67 18.32
CA PHE A 241 0.80 5.17 18.86
C PHE A 241 0.54 5.58 20.31
N LYS A 242 1.58 5.82 21.10
CA LYS A 242 1.47 6.35 22.47
C LYS A 242 0.92 7.78 22.51
N GLN A 243 1.07 8.53 21.42
CA GLN A 243 0.57 9.89 21.28
C GLN A 243 -0.91 9.89 20.86
N LYS A 244 -1.82 9.63 21.78
CA LYS A 244 -3.25 9.41 21.49
C LYS A 244 -3.93 10.55 20.73
N SER A 245 -3.59 11.80 21.03
CA SER A 245 -4.11 12.98 20.31
C SER A 245 -3.63 13.02 18.86
N PHE A 246 -2.40 12.58 18.57
CA PHE A 246 -1.89 12.45 17.21
C PHE A 246 -2.62 11.35 16.44
N VAL A 247 -2.75 10.16 17.05
CA VAL A 247 -3.45 9.03 16.43
C VAL A 247 -4.88 9.42 16.06
N LYS A 248 -5.59 10.10 16.97
CA LYS A 248 -6.95 10.60 16.69
C LYS A 248 -6.97 11.55 15.49
N ARG A 249 -6.09 12.56 15.44
CA ARG A 249 -6.02 13.47 14.29
C ARG A 249 -5.67 12.75 12.99
N LEU A 250 -4.78 11.75 13.03
CA LEU A 250 -4.45 10.94 11.86
C LEU A 250 -5.67 10.16 11.36
N GLN A 251 -6.42 9.54 12.27
CA GLN A 251 -7.65 8.81 11.93
C GLN A 251 -8.72 9.75 11.34
N GLU A 252 -8.88 10.95 11.89
CA GLU A 252 -9.78 11.98 11.36
C GLU A 252 -9.36 12.43 9.95
N ALA A 253 -8.05 12.71 9.76
CA ALA A 253 -7.52 13.08 8.45
C ALA A 253 -7.71 11.99 7.38
N LEU A 254 -7.57 10.72 7.76
CA LEU A 254 -7.81 9.58 6.86
C LEU A 254 -9.31 9.42 6.55
N ALA A 255 -10.19 9.56 7.54
CA ALA A 255 -11.64 9.44 7.36
C ALA A 255 -12.21 10.51 6.42
N GLU A 256 -11.61 11.71 6.37
CA GLU A 256 -12.01 12.79 5.46
C GLU A 256 -11.73 12.48 3.99
N VAL A 257 -10.78 11.58 3.70
CA VAL A 257 -10.39 11.28 2.30
C VAL A 257 -11.57 10.79 1.48
N GLY A 258 -12.39 9.87 2.01
CA GLY A 258 -13.54 9.33 1.29
C GLY A 258 -14.52 10.41 0.78
N PRO A 259 -15.06 11.28 1.64
CA PRO A 259 -15.89 12.41 1.22
C PRO A 259 -15.21 13.35 0.21
N LEU A 260 -13.89 13.55 0.33
CA LEU A 260 -13.13 14.46 -0.54
C LEU A 260 -12.90 13.90 -1.95
N LEU A 261 -13.00 12.60 -2.18
CA LEU A 261 -12.76 12.00 -3.51
C LEU A 261 -13.67 12.55 -4.61
N LYS A 262 -14.86 13.08 -4.27
CA LYS A 262 -15.75 13.73 -5.25
C LYS A 262 -15.12 14.99 -5.88
N SER A 263 -14.37 15.75 -5.10
CA SER A 263 -13.71 16.99 -5.53
C SER A 263 -12.20 16.83 -5.78
N GLN A 264 -11.59 15.81 -5.18
CA GLN A 264 -10.16 15.53 -5.22
C GLN A 264 -9.90 14.03 -5.51
N PRO A 265 -10.29 13.53 -6.71
CA PRO A 265 -10.18 12.10 -7.02
C PRO A 265 -8.74 11.56 -7.01
N GLN A 266 -7.74 12.45 -7.11
CA GLN A 266 -6.32 12.10 -7.08
C GLN A 266 -5.80 11.69 -5.69
N LEU A 267 -6.59 11.85 -4.61
CA LEU A 267 -6.17 11.47 -3.26
C LEU A 267 -5.94 9.97 -3.10
N LEU A 268 -6.65 9.14 -3.87
CA LEU A 268 -6.49 7.69 -3.89
C LEU A 268 -6.51 7.15 -5.33
N PRO A 269 -5.93 5.96 -5.58
CA PRO A 269 -6.10 5.26 -6.85
C PRO A 269 -7.57 4.96 -7.15
N THR A 270 -7.87 4.73 -8.43
CA THR A 270 -9.22 4.34 -8.89
C THR A 270 -9.78 3.17 -8.09
N HIS A 271 -11.09 3.21 -7.80
CA HIS A 271 -11.84 2.24 -7.00
C HIS A 271 -11.57 2.23 -5.49
N TYR A 272 -10.54 2.93 -5.01
CA TYR A 272 -10.39 3.14 -3.58
C TYR A 272 -11.33 4.25 -3.12
N THR A 273 -12.01 4.04 -1.99
CA THR A 273 -13.14 4.88 -1.58
C THR A 273 -12.94 5.56 -0.23
N GLY A 274 -11.77 5.44 0.37
CA GLY A 274 -11.43 6.09 1.63
C GLY A 274 -10.80 5.15 2.63
N PHE A 275 -10.92 5.50 3.90
CA PHE A 275 -10.37 4.74 5.02
C PHE A 275 -11.42 4.59 6.12
N VAL A 276 -11.30 3.53 6.91
CA VAL A 276 -12.07 3.30 8.13
C VAL A 276 -11.13 2.93 9.28
N ASN A 277 -11.44 3.36 10.49
CA ASN A 277 -10.65 3.04 11.67
C ASN A 277 -10.65 1.53 11.92
N THR A 278 -9.51 1.02 12.34
CA THR A 278 -9.31 -0.38 12.68
C THR A 278 -8.29 -0.53 13.80
N ASP A 279 -8.05 -1.78 14.20
CA ASP A 279 -7.05 -2.16 15.19
C ASP A 279 -6.33 -3.48 14.79
N ASN A 280 -5.48 -3.96 15.67
CA ASN A 280 -4.72 -5.19 15.46
C ASN A 280 -5.61 -6.44 15.35
N GLY A 281 -6.78 -6.43 15.98
CA GLY A 281 -7.72 -7.56 15.96
C GLY A 281 -8.24 -7.86 14.57
N PHE A 282 -8.41 -6.84 13.74
CA PHE A 282 -8.83 -6.98 12.35
C PHE A 282 -7.86 -7.85 11.52
N TYR A 283 -6.57 -7.84 11.84
CA TYR A 283 -5.53 -8.59 11.14
C TYR A 283 -5.22 -9.97 11.77
N LYS A 284 -6.02 -10.40 12.76
CA LYS A 284 -5.86 -11.72 13.39
C LYS A 284 -5.82 -12.90 12.40
N PRO A 285 -6.69 -12.98 11.37
CA PRO A 285 -6.63 -14.08 10.40
C PRO A 285 -5.28 -14.18 9.68
N ILE A 286 -4.64 -13.05 9.39
CA ILE A 286 -3.33 -13.00 8.74
C ILE A 286 -2.22 -13.45 9.71
N ARG A 287 -2.31 -13.05 10.97
CA ARG A 287 -1.42 -13.54 12.02
C ARG A 287 -1.52 -15.04 12.20
N ASP A 288 -2.74 -15.58 12.26
CA ASP A 288 -2.97 -17.02 12.44
C ASP A 288 -2.40 -17.82 11.23
N ALA A 289 -2.56 -17.33 10.00
CA ALA A 289 -1.93 -17.90 8.82
C ALA A 289 -0.38 -17.86 8.92
N GLY A 290 0.19 -16.76 9.41
CA GLY A 290 1.63 -16.64 9.64
C GLY A 290 2.16 -17.66 10.65
N LEU A 291 1.46 -17.84 11.75
CA LEU A 291 1.80 -18.83 12.79
C LEU A 291 1.68 -20.26 12.24
N SER A 292 0.59 -20.61 11.56
CA SER A 292 0.34 -21.96 11.06
C SER A 292 1.30 -22.38 9.94
N THR A 293 1.85 -21.42 9.19
CA THR A 293 2.87 -21.68 8.16
C THR A 293 4.30 -21.65 8.70
N GLY A 294 4.49 -21.40 10.00
CA GLY A 294 5.82 -21.23 10.61
C GLY A 294 6.56 -19.98 10.11
N LYS A 295 5.88 -19.06 9.43
CA LYS A 295 6.48 -17.79 8.97
C LYS A 295 6.45 -16.70 10.04
N LEU A 296 5.71 -16.94 11.13
CA LEU A 296 5.71 -16.15 12.34
C LEU A 296 5.96 -17.07 13.52
N SER A 297 6.91 -16.74 14.38
CA SER A 297 7.12 -17.46 15.63
C SER A 297 6.09 -16.98 16.68
N PRO A 298 5.63 -17.85 17.59
CA PRO A 298 4.89 -17.39 18.76
C PRO A 298 5.75 -16.36 19.54
N ARG A 299 5.14 -15.28 20.03
CA ARG A 299 5.86 -14.43 20.99
C ARG A 299 6.15 -15.21 22.25
N PRO A 300 7.35 -15.10 22.84
CA PRO A 300 7.56 -15.57 24.21
C PRO A 300 6.50 -14.94 25.13
N LEU A 301 5.92 -15.74 26.02
CA LEU A 301 5.01 -15.29 27.05
C LEU A 301 5.72 -14.34 28.03
#